data_51ef7a910179edeb59c063adb50e33d2
#
_entry.id   51ef7a910179edeb59c063adb50e33d2
#
_cell.length_a   1.000
_cell.length_b   1.000
_cell.length_c   1.000
_cell.angle_alpha   90.00
_cell.angle_beta   90.00
_cell.angle_gamma   90.00
#
_symmetry.space_group_name_H-M   'P 1'
#
loop_
_entity.id
_entity.type
_entity.pdbx_description
1 polymer ?
#
loop_
_entity_poly.entity_id
_entity_poly.type
_entity_poly.pdbx_seq_one_letter_code
_entity_poly.pdbx_strand_id
1 'polypeptide(L)'
;QICSTFLATIISRVSLTKKMKAKTNNMSMPGDSTVLRQTAAFLAEYASLLLGCGGTCIRIEKNTKRMAEAFGVNLDIFIMPDHVTVSVWNTAQTHAEIAQRRTAHCGISFDLNTRLSQLSWKIADNRLGLPAAVEHFKGIKTTKPTGKWEVLILTSFANAAFCRLFGGDWFAMLIVFVSTLTGYRLKQIMLEDGRDVRLTFLCASFFSASISAGGHIFHIGSTPELALGTSVLYLIPGVPYINAVSDMIYRHYLCAFCRFCDAAVLTACLSAG
;
A
#
# COMPACT_ATOMS: atom_id res chain seq x y z
N GLN A 1 -43.44 38.32 -17.63
CA GLN A 1 -44.24 37.09 -17.54
C GLN A 1 -43.34 35.82 -17.55
N ILE A 2 -42.29 35.73 -18.37
CA ILE A 2 -41.39 34.54 -18.46
C ILE A 2 -40.56 34.32 -17.20
N CYS A 3 -40.11 35.39 -16.51
CA CYS A 3 -39.30 35.30 -15.29
C CYS A 3 -40.10 34.80 -14.08
N SER A 4 -41.37 35.14 -14.01
CA SER A 4 -42.30 34.72 -12.94
C SER A 4 -42.59 33.20 -13.04
N THR A 5 -42.74 32.66 -14.24
CA THR A 5 -43.00 31.24 -14.49
C THR A 5 -41.76 30.38 -14.19
N PHE A 6 -40.56 30.90 -14.47
CA PHE A 6 -39.31 30.23 -14.19
C PHE A 6 -39.03 30.13 -12.68
N LEU A 7 -39.28 31.20 -11.93
CA LEU A 7 -39.15 31.24 -10.49
C LEU A 7 -40.14 30.28 -9.81
N ALA A 8 -41.39 30.24 -10.27
CA ALA A 8 -42.40 29.31 -9.72
C ALA A 8 -42.06 27.86 -9.96
N THR A 9 -41.43 27.53 -11.11
CA THR A 9 -40.98 26.15 -11.43
C THR A 9 -39.78 25.72 -10.56
N ILE A 10 -38.85 26.63 -10.29
CA ILE A 10 -37.72 26.40 -9.41
C ILE A 10 -38.17 26.18 -7.95
N ILE A 11 -39.07 27.03 -7.45
CA ILE A 11 -39.61 26.92 -6.08
C ILE A 11 -40.43 25.64 -5.92
N SER A 12 -41.20 25.24 -6.93
CA SER A 12 -41.93 23.97 -6.94
C SER A 12 -40.98 22.77 -6.92
N ARG A 13 -39.89 22.76 -7.68
CA ARG A 13 -38.88 21.69 -7.66
C ARG A 13 -38.12 21.62 -6.33
N VAL A 14 -37.76 22.77 -5.74
CA VAL A 14 -37.10 22.83 -4.43
C VAL A 14 -38.06 22.36 -3.31
N SER A 15 -39.34 22.68 -3.38
CA SER A 15 -40.35 22.21 -2.46
C SER A 15 -40.60 20.70 -2.59
N LEU A 16 -40.62 20.15 -3.80
CA LEU A 16 -40.75 18.71 -4.07
C LEU A 16 -39.52 17.93 -3.58
N THR A 17 -38.31 18.44 -3.78
CA THR A 17 -37.07 17.83 -3.24
C THR A 17 -37.02 17.89 -1.71
N LYS A 18 -37.52 18.97 -1.09
CA LYS A 18 -37.63 19.07 0.38
C LYS A 18 -38.70 18.10 0.95
N LYS A 19 -39.86 17.95 0.27
CA LYS A 19 -40.87 16.97 0.64
C LYS A 19 -40.44 15.52 0.43
N MET A 20 -39.69 15.22 -0.63
CA MET A 20 -39.09 13.90 -0.82
C MET A 20 -38.03 13.60 0.25
N LYS A 21 -37.13 14.53 0.59
CA LYS A 21 -36.19 14.37 1.72
C LYS A 21 -36.88 14.18 3.07
N ALA A 22 -37.98 14.87 3.33
CA ALA A 22 -38.75 14.74 4.57
C ALA A 22 -39.52 13.39 4.67
N LYS A 23 -39.94 12.83 3.52
CA LYS A 23 -40.64 11.54 3.49
C LYS A 23 -39.69 10.33 3.57
N THR A 24 -38.42 10.52 3.18
CA THR A 24 -37.38 9.47 3.28
C THR A 24 -36.80 9.33 4.69
N ASN A 25 -36.99 10.36 5.55
CA ASN A 25 -36.46 10.34 6.93
C ASN A 25 -37.27 9.54 7.94
N ASN A 26 -38.42 8.95 7.55
CA ASN A 26 -39.35 8.34 8.51
C ASN A 26 -39.54 6.84 8.39
N MET A 27 -38.65 6.09 7.70
CA MET A 27 -38.77 4.62 7.64
C MET A 27 -37.42 3.92 7.53
N SER A 28 -36.51 4.19 8.50
CA SER A 28 -35.29 3.41 8.67
C SER A 28 -35.40 2.56 9.94
N MET A 29 -35.39 1.24 9.80
CA MET A 29 -35.09 0.34 10.91
C MET A 29 -33.71 0.70 11.47
N PRO A 30 -33.55 0.92 12.78
CA PRO A 30 -32.25 1.31 13.39
C PRO A 30 -31.12 0.30 13.13
N GLY A 31 -31.46 -0.95 12.74
CA GLY A 31 -30.48 -2.00 12.44
C GLY A 31 -29.74 -1.85 11.11
N ASP A 32 -30.39 -1.28 10.09
CA ASP A 32 -29.82 -1.26 8.73
C ASP A 32 -28.68 -0.21 8.60
N SER A 33 -28.83 0.97 9.23
CA SER A 33 -27.80 2.00 9.24
C SER A 33 -26.55 1.60 10.07
N THR A 34 -26.76 0.84 11.14
CA THR A 34 -25.65 0.37 11.99
C THR A 34 -24.79 -0.67 11.26
N VAL A 35 -25.40 -1.61 10.54
CA VAL A 35 -24.70 -2.62 9.74
C VAL A 35 -23.93 -1.96 8.59
N LEU A 36 -24.57 -1.01 7.86
CA LEU A 36 -23.90 -0.24 6.81
C LEU A 36 -22.66 0.52 7.34
N ARG A 37 -22.80 1.17 8.48
CA ARG A 37 -21.70 1.91 9.13
C ARG A 37 -20.54 0.95 9.51
N GLN A 38 -20.85 -0.20 10.08
CA GLN A 38 -19.84 -1.21 10.42
C GLN A 38 -19.16 -1.77 9.16
N THR A 39 -19.92 -2.02 8.10
CA THR A 39 -19.38 -2.49 6.82
C THR A 39 -18.47 -1.44 6.19
N ALA A 40 -18.88 -0.17 6.15
CA ALA A 40 -18.05 0.93 5.66
C ALA A 40 -16.73 1.06 6.46
N ALA A 41 -16.82 0.99 7.79
CA ALA A 41 -15.66 1.06 8.65
C ALA A 41 -14.68 -0.10 8.43
N PHE A 42 -15.19 -1.32 8.29
CA PHE A 42 -14.40 -2.52 8.00
C PHE A 42 -13.69 -2.42 6.63
N LEU A 43 -14.44 -2.07 5.58
CA LEU A 43 -13.88 -1.94 4.23
C LEU A 43 -12.83 -0.83 4.14
N ALA A 44 -13.04 0.29 4.83
CA ALA A 44 -12.07 1.37 4.89
C ALA A 44 -10.80 0.97 5.66
N GLU A 45 -10.91 0.23 6.76
CA GLU A 45 -9.76 -0.27 7.51
C GLU A 45 -8.98 -1.33 6.71
N TYR A 46 -9.68 -2.25 6.06
CA TYR A 46 -9.07 -3.23 5.15
C TYR A 46 -8.30 -2.54 4.01
N ALA A 47 -8.93 -1.57 3.34
CA ALA A 47 -8.33 -0.84 2.23
C ALA A 47 -7.10 -0.04 2.67
N SER A 48 -7.16 0.62 3.84
CA SER A 48 -6.03 1.39 4.38
C SER A 48 -4.83 0.50 4.72
N LEU A 49 -5.06 -0.70 5.27
CA LEU A 49 -4.01 -1.67 5.57
C LEU A 49 -3.40 -2.23 4.28
N LEU A 50 -4.23 -2.58 3.30
CA LEU A 50 -3.76 -3.10 2.02
C LEU A 50 -2.93 -2.06 1.23
N LEU A 51 -3.33 -0.78 1.28
CA LEU A 51 -2.56 0.34 0.71
C LEU A 51 -1.22 0.48 1.42
N GLY A 52 -1.21 0.47 2.75
CA GLY A 52 -0.03 0.63 3.59
C GLY A 52 0.99 -0.51 3.49
N CYS A 53 0.56 -1.74 3.19
CA CYS A 53 1.46 -2.87 2.97
C CYS A 53 1.96 -3.00 1.51
N GLY A 54 1.74 -1.98 0.67
CA GLY A 54 2.25 -1.91 -0.70
C GLY A 54 1.31 -2.51 -1.75
N GLY A 55 0.00 -2.60 -1.47
CA GLY A 55 -0.99 -2.98 -2.47
C GLY A 55 -1.18 -1.90 -3.54
N THR A 56 -1.44 -2.29 -4.79
CA THR A 56 -1.82 -1.37 -5.88
C THR A 56 -3.26 -0.89 -5.71
N CYS A 57 -3.57 0.32 -6.19
CA CYS A 57 -4.93 0.87 -6.11
C CYS A 57 -5.97 -0.04 -6.76
N ILE A 58 -5.66 -0.61 -7.93
CA ILE A 58 -6.56 -1.54 -8.61
C ILE A 58 -6.83 -2.82 -7.81
N ARG A 59 -5.84 -3.32 -7.05
CA ARG A 59 -6.05 -4.49 -6.17
C ARG A 59 -6.97 -4.15 -5.02
N ILE A 60 -6.80 -2.97 -4.42
CA ILE A 60 -7.65 -2.48 -3.34
C ILE A 60 -9.09 -2.37 -3.83
N GLU A 61 -9.30 -1.70 -4.98
CA GLU A 61 -10.62 -1.54 -5.58
C GLU A 61 -11.30 -2.89 -5.87
N LYS A 62 -10.60 -3.81 -6.54
CA LYS A 62 -11.15 -5.14 -6.85
C LYS A 62 -11.49 -5.95 -5.60
N ASN A 63 -10.63 -5.91 -4.58
CA ASN A 63 -10.87 -6.67 -3.35
C ASN A 63 -12.03 -6.09 -2.55
N THR A 64 -12.08 -4.76 -2.37
CA THR A 64 -13.17 -4.11 -1.63
C THR A 64 -14.51 -4.25 -2.34
N LYS A 65 -14.53 -4.13 -3.67
CA LYS A 65 -15.74 -4.34 -4.47
C LYS A 65 -16.27 -5.76 -4.34
N ARG A 66 -15.40 -6.76 -4.44
CA ARG A 66 -15.76 -8.18 -4.24
C ARG A 66 -16.38 -8.44 -2.86
N MET A 67 -15.79 -7.84 -1.81
CA MET A 67 -16.34 -7.97 -0.45
C MET A 67 -17.67 -7.24 -0.29
N ALA A 68 -17.81 -6.05 -0.87
CA ALA A 68 -19.07 -5.29 -0.83
C ALA A 68 -20.21 -6.06 -1.52
N GLU A 69 -19.94 -6.66 -2.68
CA GLU A 69 -20.88 -7.53 -3.39
C GLU A 69 -21.30 -8.75 -2.52
N ALA A 70 -20.34 -9.37 -1.82
CA ALA A 70 -20.64 -10.48 -0.91
C ALA A 70 -21.49 -10.04 0.30
N PHE A 71 -21.34 -8.82 0.78
CA PHE A 71 -22.17 -8.24 1.85
C PHE A 71 -23.51 -7.68 1.34
N GLY A 72 -23.78 -7.72 0.03
CA GLY A 72 -25.01 -7.21 -0.57
C GLY A 72 -25.13 -5.69 -0.56
N VAL A 73 -24.02 -4.97 -0.57
CA VAL A 73 -23.97 -3.51 -0.58
C VAL A 73 -23.24 -2.99 -1.82
N ASN A 74 -23.61 -1.79 -2.26
CA ASN A 74 -22.86 -1.07 -3.28
C ASN A 74 -21.74 -0.29 -2.63
N LEU A 75 -20.63 -0.10 -3.37
CA LEU A 75 -19.44 0.56 -2.87
C LEU A 75 -18.89 1.50 -3.93
N ASP A 76 -18.44 2.67 -3.46
CA ASP A 76 -17.51 3.54 -4.16
C ASP A 76 -16.29 3.79 -3.26
N ILE A 77 -15.10 3.78 -3.84
CA ILE A 77 -13.86 3.92 -3.11
C ILE A 77 -12.98 5.00 -3.75
N PHE A 78 -12.55 5.93 -2.92
CA PHE A 78 -11.61 6.97 -3.31
C PHE A 78 -10.29 6.78 -2.57
N ILE A 79 -9.22 6.51 -3.32
CA ILE A 79 -7.90 6.17 -2.80
C ILE A 79 -6.99 7.38 -3.00
N MET A 80 -6.45 7.89 -1.89
CA MET A 80 -5.41 8.90 -1.86
C MET A 80 -4.14 8.32 -1.21
N PRO A 81 -2.97 8.93 -1.40
CA PRO A 81 -1.72 8.41 -0.83
C PRO A 81 -1.78 8.16 0.68
N ASP A 82 -2.38 9.08 1.44
CA ASP A 82 -2.44 9.04 2.90
C ASP A 82 -3.80 8.64 3.46
N HIS A 83 -4.84 8.58 2.64
CA HIS A 83 -6.21 8.34 3.09
C HIS A 83 -6.97 7.46 2.10
N VAL A 84 -7.83 6.63 2.64
CA VAL A 84 -8.84 5.90 1.86
C VAL A 84 -10.21 6.30 2.35
N THR A 85 -11.09 6.70 1.43
CA THR A 85 -12.49 6.99 1.70
C THR A 85 -13.34 5.93 1.02
N VAL A 86 -14.23 5.31 1.79
CA VAL A 86 -15.15 4.29 1.32
C VAL A 86 -16.57 4.79 1.55
N SER A 87 -17.36 4.84 0.50
CA SER A 87 -18.78 5.13 0.52
C SER A 87 -19.55 3.85 0.25
N VAL A 88 -20.46 3.47 1.13
CA VAL A 88 -21.27 2.25 1.03
C VAL A 88 -22.73 2.62 1.09
N TRP A 89 -23.57 2.02 0.23
CA TRP A 89 -25.01 2.22 0.27
C TRP A 89 -25.75 0.92 0.01
N ASN A 90 -26.98 0.85 0.53
CA ASN A 90 -27.85 -0.31 0.32
C ASN A 90 -28.38 -0.32 -1.12
N THR A 91 -28.85 -1.49 -1.56
CA THR A 91 -29.38 -1.69 -2.92
C THR A 91 -30.56 -0.76 -3.24
N ALA A 92 -31.34 -0.36 -2.26
CA ALA A 92 -32.46 0.57 -2.42
C ALA A 92 -32.02 2.06 -2.47
N GLN A 93 -30.74 2.36 -2.29
CA GLN A 93 -30.16 3.73 -2.26
C GLN A 93 -30.82 4.68 -1.23
N THR A 94 -31.41 4.12 -0.18
CA THR A 94 -32.10 4.91 0.85
C THR A 94 -31.13 5.40 1.93
N HIS A 95 -30.05 4.69 2.14
CA HIS A 95 -29.01 5.00 3.13
C HIS A 95 -27.63 4.86 2.52
N ALA A 96 -26.76 5.81 2.84
CA ALA A 96 -25.36 5.79 2.48
C ALA A 96 -24.51 6.14 3.71
N GLU A 97 -23.44 5.41 3.93
CA GLU A 97 -22.46 5.66 5.00
C GLU A 97 -21.09 5.85 4.39
N ILE A 98 -20.34 6.79 4.94
CA ILE A 98 -18.98 7.11 4.50
C ILE A 98 -18.02 6.83 5.64
N ALA A 99 -16.98 6.09 5.37
CA ALA A 99 -15.89 5.86 6.30
C ALA A 99 -14.57 6.29 5.67
N GLN A 100 -13.77 7.03 6.42
CA GLN A 100 -12.44 7.45 6.02
C GLN A 100 -11.41 6.88 7.00
N ARG A 101 -10.28 6.42 6.46
CA ARG A 101 -9.15 5.93 7.25
C ARG A 101 -7.84 6.48 6.69
N ARG A 102 -6.94 6.84 7.59
CA ARG A 102 -5.57 7.16 7.22
C ARG A 102 -4.83 5.88 6.84
N THR A 103 -3.96 5.96 5.84
CA THR A 103 -3.14 4.83 5.39
C THR A 103 -2.23 4.34 6.52
N ALA A 104 -2.26 3.04 6.79
CA ALA A 104 -1.38 2.44 7.78
C ALA A 104 0.02 2.27 7.17
N HIS A 105 1.02 2.97 7.70
CA HIS A 105 2.40 2.82 7.24
C HIS A 105 3.05 1.60 7.91
N CYS A 106 2.88 0.44 7.31
CA CYS A 106 3.44 -0.83 7.81
C CYS A 106 4.62 -1.38 6.99
N GLY A 107 5.08 -0.59 6.00
CA GLY A 107 6.09 -1.04 5.05
C GLY A 107 5.56 -2.09 4.06
N ILE A 108 6.33 -2.35 3.01
CA ILE A 108 5.94 -3.31 1.97
C ILE A 108 6.01 -4.73 2.56
N SER A 109 4.87 -5.44 2.54
CA SER A 109 4.77 -6.83 3.01
C SER A 109 3.93 -7.65 2.03
N PHE A 110 4.60 -8.52 1.28
CA PHE A 110 3.93 -9.42 0.33
C PHE A 110 3.08 -10.48 1.04
N ASP A 111 3.50 -10.95 2.22
CA ASP A 111 2.72 -11.91 3.01
C ASP A 111 1.38 -11.29 3.45
N LEU A 112 1.43 -10.10 4.05
CA LEU A 112 0.23 -9.40 4.48
C LEU A 112 -0.69 -9.08 3.30
N ASN A 113 -0.12 -8.61 2.18
CA ASN A 113 -0.85 -8.33 0.94
C ASN A 113 -1.56 -9.59 0.39
N THR A 114 -0.87 -10.73 0.41
CA THR A 114 -1.42 -12.02 -0.03
C THR A 114 -2.54 -12.48 0.89
N ARG A 115 -2.35 -12.46 2.21
CA ARG A 115 -3.38 -12.87 3.20
C ARG A 115 -4.62 -12.00 3.12
N LEU A 116 -4.45 -10.68 2.96
CA LEU A 116 -5.58 -9.77 2.74
C LEU A 116 -6.33 -10.09 1.45
N SER A 117 -5.61 -10.35 0.36
CA SER A 117 -6.26 -10.77 -0.89
C SER A 117 -7.01 -12.09 -0.75
N GLN A 118 -6.41 -13.08 -0.08
CA GLN A 118 -7.06 -14.36 0.23
C GLN A 118 -8.32 -14.17 1.09
N LEU A 119 -8.28 -13.27 2.07
CA LEU A 119 -9.47 -12.95 2.88
C LEU A 119 -10.62 -12.43 2.02
N SER A 120 -10.34 -11.54 1.04
CA SER A 120 -11.39 -11.04 0.16
C SER A 120 -12.06 -12.14 -0.69
N TRP A 121 -11.28 -13.12 -1.14
CA TRP A 121 -11.82 -14.31 -1.82
C TRP A 121 -12.59 -15.21 -0.87
N LYS A 122 -12.06 -15.46 0.33
CA LYS A 122 -12.75 -16.29 1.34
C LYS A 122 -14.11 -15.70 1.72
N ILE A 123 -14.22 -14.36 1.82
CA ILE A 123 -15.50 -13.69 2.09
C ILE A 123 -16.46 -13.91 0.91
N ALA A 124 -15.99 -13.74 -0.33
CA ALA A 124 -16.84 -13.88 -1.51
C ALA A 124 -17.30 -15.33 -1.74
N ASP A 125 -16.38 -16.29 -1.68
CA ASP A 125 -16.62 -17.69 -2.01
C ASP A 125 -17.46 -18.39 -0.93
N ASN A 126 -17.13 -18.14 0.35
CA ASN A 126 -17.81 -18.76 1.49
C ASN A 126 -19.00 -17.94 2.02
N ARG A 127 -19.29 -16.79 1.42
CA ARG A 127 -20.32 -15.84 1.88
C ARG A 127 -20.25 -15.55 3.38
N LEU A 128 -19.03 -15.27 3.87
CA LEU A 128 -18.82 -14.98 5.27
C LEU A 128 -19.54 -13.69 5.66
N GLY A 129 -20.31 -13.74 6.74
CA GLY A 129 -20.91 -12.54 7.31
C GLY A 129 -19.86 -11.58 7.89
N LEU A 130 -20.24 -10.29 8.03
CA LEU A 130 -19.36 -9.25 8.53
C LEU A 130 -18.63 -9.58 9.86
N PRO A 131 -19.28 -10.17 10.89
CA PRO A 131 -18.58 -10.50 12.13
C PRO A 131 -17.42 -11.48 11.95
N ALA A 132 -17.63 -12.55 11.16
CA ALA A 132 -16.60 -13.54 10.87
C ALA A 132 -15.47 -12.94 10.01
N ALA A 133 -15.80 -12.07 9.06
CA ALA A 133 -14.82 -11.35 8.26
C ALA A 133 -13.91 -10.45 9.12
N VAL A 134 -14.48 -9.73 10.09
CA VAL A 134 -13.74 -8.89 11.04
C VAL A 134 -12.83 -9.73 11.93
N GLU A 135 -13.26 -10.90 12.39
CA GLU A 135 -12.44 -11.80 13.19
C GLU A 135 -11.22 -12.31 12.41
N HIS A 136 -11.43 -12.80 11.19
CA HIS A 136 -10.33 -13.21 10.31
C HIS A 136 -9.36 -12.08 10.01
N PHE A 137 -9.87 -10.87 9.76
CA PHE A 137 -9.06 -9.69 9.52
C PHE A 137 -8.20 -9.33 10.75
N LYS A 138 -8.76 -9.38 11.96
CA LYS A 138 -8.00 -9.18 13.19
C LYS A 138 -6.86 -10.20 13.33
N GLY A 139 -7.12 -11.47 13.02
CA GLY A 139 -6.11 -12.52 13.01
C GLY A 139 -4.95 -12.21 12.04
N ILE A 140 -5.25 -11.69 10.85
CA ILE A 140 -4.22 -11.28 9.87
C ILE A 140 -3.39 -10.10 10.42
N LYS A 141 -4.05 -9.11 11.01
CA LYS A 141 -3.39 -7.91 11.56
C LYS A 141 -2.44 -8.23 12.71
N THR A 142 -2.72 -9.26 13.48
CA THR A 142 -1.89 -9.70 14.62
C THR A 142 -0.76 -10.65 14.23
N THR A 143 -0.65 -11.03 12.96
CA THR A 143 0.43 -11.92 12.48
C THR A 143 1.79 -11.24 12.68
N LYS A 144 2.71 -11.95 13.33
CA LYS A 144 4.07 -11.46 13.54
C LYS A 144 4.80 -11.30 12.20
N PRO A 145 5.51 -10.19 11.97
CA PRO A 145 6.34 -10.03 10.79
C PRO A 145 7.50 -11.06 10.81
N THR A 146 8.04 -11.33 9.62
CA THR A 146 9.22 -12.19 9.44
C THR A 146 10.38 -11.70 10.32
N GLY A 147 11.17 -12.61 10.85
CA GLY A 147 12.30 -12.32 11.74
C GLY A 147 13.32 -11.38 11.06
N LYS A 148 13.76 -10.35 11.77
CA LYS A 148 14.69 -9.33 11.22
C LYS A 148 16.00 -9.96 10.73
N TRP A 149 16.51 -10.97 11.44
CA TRP A 149 17.73 -11.69 11.08
C TRP A 149 17.54 -12.57 9.84
N GLU A 150 16.39 -13.22 9.71
CA GLU A 150 16.06 -14.01 8.52
C GLU A 150 16.03 -13.12 7.27
N VAL A 151 15.34 -11.97 7.36
CA VAL A 151 15.28 -11.01 6.26
C VAL A 151 16.66 -10.48 5.90
N LEU A 152 17.50 -10.16 6.91
CA LEU A 152 18.86 -9.67 6.71
C LEU A 152 19.71 -10.67 5.93
N ILE A 153 19.74 -11.93 6.40
CA ILE A 153 20.57 -12.99 5.79
C ILE A 153 20.08 -13.32 4.40
N LEU A 154 18.77 -13.52 4.23
CA LEU A 154 18.18 -13.84 2.91
C LEU A 154 18.39 -12.73 1.89
N THR A 155 18.24 -11.46 2.31
CA THR A 155 18.50 -10.31 1.43
C THR A 155 19.96 -10.25 1.01
N SER A 156 20.90 -10.53 1.92
CA SER A 156 22.34 -10.53 1.61
C SER A 156 22.70 -11.65 0.62
N PHE A 157 22.14 -12.85 0.79
CA PHE A 157 22.30 -13.94 -0.18
C PHE A 157 21.67 -13.60 -1.54
N ALA A 158 20.47 -13.04 -1.55
CA ALA A 158 19.78 -12.65 -2.75
C ALA A 158 20.61 -11.62 -3.55
N ASN A 159 21.15 -10.61 -2.85
CA ASN A 159 21.95 -9.57 -3.50
C ASN A 159 23.29 -10.13 -4.05
N ALA A 160 23.96 -11.02 -3.32
CA ALA A 160 25.13 -11.73 -3.80
C ALA A 160 24.83 -12.61 -5.04
N ALA A 161 23.66 -13.27 -5.04
CA ALA A 161 23.21 -14.04 -6.22
C ALA A 161 22.94 -13.13 -7.43
N PHE A 162 22.39 -11.92 -7.21
CA PHE A 162 22.26 -10.91 -8.27
C PHE A 162 23.61 -10.50 -8.84
N CYS A 163 24.63 -10.29 -8.00
CA CYS A 163 25.98 -10.01 -8.46
C CYS A 163 26.48 -11.13 -9.40
N ARG A 164 26.24 -12.39 -9.07
CA ARG A 164 26.58 -13.53 -9.93
C ARG A 164 25.83 -13.52 -11.25
N LEU A 165 24.53 -13.18 -11.22
CA LEU A 165 23.71 -13.08 -12.41
C LEU A 165 24.24 -12.05 -13.42
N PHE A 166 24.82 -10.96 -12.93
CA PHE A 166 25.50 -9.94 -13.75
C PHE A 166 26.92 -10.32 -14.17
N GLY A 167 27.40 -11.51 -13.83
CA GLY A 167 28.72 -12.00 -14.22
C GLY A 167 29.82 -11.75 -13.17
N GLY A 168 29.46 -11.38 -11.95
CA GLY A 168 30.43 -11.22 -10.85
C GLY A 168 31.14 -12.52 -10.49
N ASP A 169 32.40 -12.43 -10.10
CA ASP A 169 33.19 -13.56 -9.61
C ASP A 169 32.86 -13.88 -8.13
N TRP A 170 33.46 -14.94 -7.60
CA TRP A 170 33.22 -15.36 -6.22
C TRP A 170 33.64 -14.31 -5.19
N PHE A 171 34.71 -13.57 -5.45
CA PHE A 171 35.18 -12.50 -4.58
C PHE A 171 34.21 -11.32 -4.60
N ALA A 172 33.71 -10.92 -5.78
CA ALA A 172 32.68 -9.88 -5.92
C ALA A 172 31.41 -10.28 -5.17
N MET A 173 30.96 -11.54 -5.28
CA MET A 173 29.80 -12.03 -4.52
C MET A 173 30.01 -11.92 -3.01
N LEU A 174 31.19 -12.28 -2.50
CA LEU A 174 31.50 -12.20 -1.09
C LEU A 174 31.49 -10.74 -0.59
N ILE A 175 32.10 -9.83 -1.36
CA ILE A 175 32.12 -8.41 -1.07
C ILE A 175 30.68 -7.86 -1.01
N VAL A 176 29.85 -8.19 -2.02
CA VAL A 176 28.44 -7.77 -2.06
C VAL A 176 27.65 -8.35 -0.89
N PHE A 177 27.90 -9.59 -0.52
CA PHE A 177 27.26 -10.20 0.65
C PHE A 177 27.56 -9.44 1.94
N VAL A 178 28.85 -9.18 2.22
CA VAL A 178 29.29 -8.45 3.43
C VAL A 178 28.78 -7.01 3.43
N SER A 179 28.88 -6.34 2.27
CA SER A 179 28.40 -4.97 2.06
C SER A 179 26.90 -4.86 2.30
N THR A 180 26.11 -5.79 1.75
CA THR A 180 24.65 -5.85 1.96
C THR A 180 24.31 -6.15 3.41
N LEU A 181 25.01 -7.10 4.04
CA LEU A 181 24.79 -7.48 5.42
C LEU A 181 24.95 -6.28 6.36
N THR A 182 26.02 -5.52 6.20
CA THR A 182 26.32 -4.36 7.02
C THR A 182 25.40 -3.19 6.73
N GLY A 183 25.20 -2.84 5.46
CA GLY A 183 24.33 -1.74 5.05
C GLY A 183 22.86 -1.99 5.37
N TYR A 184 22.36 -3.21 5.16
CA TYR A 184 20.99 -3.55 5.52
C TYR A 184 20.78 -3.58 7.04
N ARG A 185 21.79 -4.05 7.82
CA ARG A 185 21.74 -4.00 9.28
C ARG A 185 21.69 -2.57 9.78
N LEU A 186 22.50 -1.68 9.21
CA LEU A 186 22.46 -0.25 9.51
C LEU A 186 21.07 0.34 9.22
N LYS A 187 20.50 0.02 8.05
CA LYS A 187 19.14 0.42 7.68
C LYS A 187 18.12 -0.03 8.72
N GLN A 188 18.17 -1.30 9.18
CA GLN A 188 17.26 -1.80 10.20
C GLN A 188 17.37 -0.99 11.49
N ILE A 189 18.58 -0.75 11.99
CA ILE A 189 18.83 -0.02 13.24
C ILE A 189 18.27 1.40 13.12
N MET A 190 18.61 2.12 12.05
CA MET A 190 18.17 3.50 11.86
C MET A 190 16.64 3.63 11.77
N LEU A 191 15.97 2.67 11.12
CA LEU A 191 14.51 2.66 11.04
C LEU A 191 13.86 2.30 12.40
N GLU A 192 14.48 1.43 13.20
CA GLU A 192 14.04 1.11 14.56
C GLU A 192 14.18 2.31 15.50
N ASP A 193 15.23 3.11 15.32
CA ASP A 193 15.44 4.37 16.05
C ASP A 193 14.52 5.51 15.57
N GLY A 194 13.63 5.24 14.63
CA GLY A 194 12.68 6.24 14.10
C GLY A 194 13.34 7.32 13.25
N ARG A 195 14.51 7.08 12.70
CA ARG A 195 15.19 8.02 11.79
C ARG A 195 14.43 8.12 10.46
N ASP A 196 14.59 9.28 9.80
CA ASP A 196 13.98 9.51 8.49
C ASP A 196 14.46 8.46 7.46
N VAL A 197 13.51 7.94 6.67
CA VAL A 197 13.78 6.90 5.67
C VAL A 197 14.79 7.36 4.63
N ARG A 198 14.76 8.63 4.23
CA ARG A 198 15.66 9.22 3.23
C ARG A 198 17.09 9.26 3.72
N LEU A 199 17.30 9.73 4.96
CA LEU A 199 18.60 9.70 5.62
C LEU A 199 19.11 8.26 5.78
N THR A 200 18.24 7.34 6.13
CA THR A 200 18.57 5.91 6.26
C THR A 200 19.06 5.32 4.95
N PHE A 201 18.42 5.64 3.82
CA PHE A 201 18.84 5.18 2.50
C PHE A 201 20.22 5.76 2.11
N LEU A 202 20.43 7.06 2.35
CA LEU A 202 21.70 7.72 2.09
C LEU A 202 22.85 7.09 2.91
N CYS A 203 22.66 6.90 4.21
CA CYS A 203 23.68 6.28 5.05
C CYS A 203 23.94 4.81 4.67
N ALA A 204 22.89 4.03 4.43
CA ALA A 204 23.02 2.62 4.08
C ALA A 204 23.74 2.44 2.72
N SER A 205 23.44 3.27 1.71
CA SER A 205 24.14 3.25 0.42
C SER A 205 25.60 3.66 0.55
N PHE A 206 25.88 4.71 1.28
CA PHE A 206 27.26 5.16 1.54
C PHE A 206 28.12 4.05 2.18
N PHE A 207 27.62 3.41 3.23
CA PHE A 207 28.35 2.32 3.87
C PHE A 207 28.52 1.10 2.96
N SER A 208 27.48 0.70 2.22
CA SER A 208 27.58 -0.40 1.28
C SER A 208 28.55 -0.13 0.14
N ALA A 209 28.49 1.06 -0.44
CA ALA A 209 29.38 1.49 -1.50
C ALA A 209 30.84 1.60 -0.99
N SER A 210 31.07 2.15 0.20
CA SER A 210 32.41 2.27 0.80
C SER A 210 33.08 0.92 1.01
N ILE A 211 32.36 -0.09 1.50
CA ILE A 211 32.90 -1.44 1.67
C ILE A 211 33.27 -2.05 0.32
N SER A 212 32.39 -1.90 -0.67
CA SER A 212 32.63 -2.45 -2.02
C SER A 212 33.75 -1.70 -2.75
N ALA A 213 33.88 -0.38 -2.54
CA ALA A 213 34.99 0.42 -3.06
C ALA A 213 36.33 -0.04 -2.48
N GLY A 214 36.37 -0.46 -1.22
CA GLY A 214 37.55 -1.12 -0.64
C GLY A 214 37.99 -2.34 -1.46
N GLY A 215 37.06 -3.21 -1.86
CA GLY A 215 37.34 -4.34 -2.74
C GLY A 215 37.92 -3.91 -4.10
N HIS A 216 37.44 -2.80 -4.66
CA HIS A 216 37.95 -2.24 -5.90
C HIS A 216 39.37 -1.67 -5.74
N ILE A 217 39.63 -0.89 -4.68
CA ILE A 217 40.93 -0.25 -4.39
C ILE A 217 42.02 -1.31 -4.16
N PHE A 218 41.69 -2.38 -3.44
CA PHE A 218 42.63 -3.47 -3.15
C PHE A 218 42.71 -4.53 -4.26
N HIS A 219 42.04 -4.32 -5.40
CA HIS A 219 41.99 -5.23 -6.55
C HIS A 219 41.63 -6.68 -6.17
N ILE A 220 40.64 -6.83 -5.29
CA ILE A 220 40.19 -8.16 -4.83
C ILE A 220 39.25 -8.76 -5.87
N GLY A 221 39.67 -9.84 -6.54
CA GLY A 221 38.89 -10.54 -7.57
C GLY A 221 39.08 -9.95 -8.96
N SER A 222 38.38 -10.53 -9.93
CA SER A 222 38.48 -10.14 -11.34
C SER A 222 37.40 -9.16 -11.79
N THR A 223 36.37 -8.97 -10.99
CA THR A 223 35.20 -8.11 -11.32
C THR A 223 34.79 -7.17 -10.19
N PRO A 224 35.73 -6.36 -9.61
CA PRO A 224 35.43 -5.50 -8.48
C PRO A 224 34.42 -4.38 -8.82
N GLU A 225 34.33 -3.96 -10.09
CA GLU A 225 33.38 -2.95 -10.57
C GLU A 225 31.93 -3.45 -10.45
N LEU A 226 31.70 -4.74 -10.71
CA LEU A 226 30.38 -5.35 -10.55
C LEU A 226 29.99 -5.42 -9.06
N ALA A 227 30.95 -5.67 -8.17
CA ALA A 227 30.71 -5.65 -6.75
C ALA A 227 30.25 -4.26 -6.29
N LEU A 228 30.90 -3.19 -6.77
CA LEU A 228 30.52 -1.82 -6.45
C LEU A 228 29.10 -1.50 -6.93
N GLY A 229 28.79 -1.77 -8.20
CA GLY A 229 27.49 -1.47 -8.78
C GLY A 229 26.35 -2.27 -8.16
N THR A 230 26.61 -3.52 -7.75
CA THR A 230 25.58 -4.40 -7.20
C THR A 230 25.41 -4.26 -5.68
N SER A 231 26.38 -3.69 -4.97
CA SER A 231 26.36 -3.58 -3.51
C SER A 231 25.15 -2.83 -2.94
N VAL A 232 24.57 -1.92 -3.69
CA VAL A 232 23.45 -1.05 -3.29
C VAL A 232 22.10 -1.47 -3.87
N LEU A 233 22.04 -2.54 -4.68
CA LEU A 233 20.81 -2.97 -5.36
C LEU A 233 19.64 -3.28 -4.41
N TYR A 234 19.92 -3.77 -3.22
CA TYR A 234 18.91 -4.07 -2.20
C TYR A 234 18.15 -2.83 -1.69
N LEU A 235 18.65 -1.63 -1.97
CA LEU A 235 18.01 -0.35 -1.60
C LEU A 235 17.11 0.20 -2.70
N ILE A 236 17.23 -0.28 -3.94
CA ILE A 236 16.43 0.24 -5.05
C ILE A 236 14.94 0.07 -4.77
N PRO A 237 14.14 1.14 -4.79
CA PRO A 237 12.71 1.09 -4.51
C PRO A 237 11.90 0.56 -5.69
N GLY A 238 12.22 -0.66 -6.16
CA GLY A 238 11.60 -1.26 -7.35
C GLY A 238 10.09 -1.46 -7.22
N VAL A 239 9.63 -1.95 -6.06
CA VAL A 239 8.19 -2.17 -5.81
C VAL A 239 7.39 -0.86 -5.86
N PRO A 240 7.80 0.26 -5.22
CA PRO A 240 7.16 1.55 -5.41
C PRO A 240 7.06 2.00 -6.86
N TYR A 241 8.11 1.83 -7.68
CA TYR A 241 8.07 2.16 -9.10
C TYR A 241 7.07 1.30 -9.88
N ILE A 242 7.08 -0.02 -9.68
CA ILE A 242 6.14 -0.93 -10.34
C ILE A 242 4.69 -0.59 -9.95
N ASN A 243 4.45 -0.30 -8.67
CA ASN A 243 3.14 0.10 -8.20
C ASN A 243 2.70 1.45 -8.81
N ALA A 244 3.61 2.43 -8.91
CA ALA A 244 3.32 3.72 -9.55
C ALA A 244 2.92 3.55 -11.02
N VAL A 245 3.66 2.74 -11.78
CA VAL A 245 3.33 2.42 -13.18
C VAL A 245 1.99 1.68 -13.27
N SER A 246 1.75 0.70 -12.41
CA SER A 246 0.46 -0.01 -12.36
C SER A 246 -0.70 0.96 -12.08
N ASP A 247 -0.57 1.81 -11.06
CA ASP A 247 -1.61 2.78 -10.73
C ASP A 247 -1.85 3.80 -11.84
N MET A 248 -0.81 4.18 -12.60
CA MET A 248 -0.94 5.05 -13.78
C MET A 248 -1.74 4.38 -14.90
N ILE A 249 -1.46 3.12 -15.20
CA ILE A 249 -2.19 2.34 -16.22
C ILE A 249 -3.68 2.25 -15.87
N TYR A 250 -4.00 2.07 -14.60
CA TYR A 250 -5.39 1.97 -14.12
C TYR A 250 -6.02 3.32 -13.76
N ARG A 251 -5.41 4.44 -14.20
CA ARG A 251 -5.93 5.82 -14.05
C ARG A 251 -5.99 6.35 -12.61
N HIS A 252 -5.30 5.75 -11.68
CA HIS A 252 -5.11 6.28 -10.32
C HIS A 252 -3.97 7.29 -10.28
N TYR A 253 -4.03 8.33 -11.13
CA TYR A 253 -2.91 9.24 -11.41
C TYR A 253 -2.35 9.92 -10.17
N LEU A 254 -3.19 10.30 -9.21
CA LEU A 254 -2.73 10.97 -7.99
C LEU A 254 -1.85 10.06 -7.14
N CYS A 255 -2.28 8.82 -6.89
CA CYS A 255 -1.50 7.83 -6.18
C CYS A 255 -0.24 7.44 -6.95
N ALA A 256 -0.35 7.27 -8.27
CA ALA A 256 0.77 6.95 -9.15
C ALA A 256 1.86 8.02 -9.07
N PHE A 257 1.49 9.30 -9.19
CA PHE A 257 2.43 10.41 -9.16
C PHE A 257 3.12 10.53 -7.79
N CYS A 258 2.38 10.45 -6.68
CA CYS A 258 2.97 10.51 -5.35
C CYS A 258 3.94 9.35 -5.09
N ARG A 259 3.55 8.11 -5.43
CA ARG A 259 4.44 6.95 -5.32
C ARG A 259 5.69 7.07 -6.16
N PHE A 260 5.57 7.62 -7.37
CA PHE A 260 6.71 7.87 -8.24
C PHE A 260 7.66 8.90 -7.62
N CYS A 261 7.13 10.02 -7.11
CA CYS A 261 7.93 11.05 -6.43
C CYS A 261 8.66 10.49 -5.20
N ASP A 262 7.97 9.71 -4.36
CA ASP A 262 8.58 9.08 -3.19
C ASP A 262 9.72 8.13 -3.59
N ALA A 263 9.51 7.30 -4.60
CA ALA A 263 10.53 6.41 -5.13
C ALA A 263 11.71 7.19 -5.74
N ALA A 264 11.45 8.26 -6.47
CA ALA A 264 12.48 9.11 -7.07
C ALA A 264 13.35 9.80 -6.01
N VAL A 265 12.75 10.30 -4.92
CA VAL A 265 13.48 10.89 -3.79
C VAL A 265 14.37 9.84 -3.12
N LEU A 266 13.87 8.61 -2.88
CA LEU A 266 14.68 7.53 -2.30
C LEU A 266 15.84 7.14 -3.24
N THR A 267 15.60 7.11 -4.55
CA THR A 267 16.65 6.83 -5.55
C THR A 267 17.70 7.95 -5.57
N ALA A 268 17.29 9.22 -5.45
CA ALA A 268 18.22 10.33 -5.35
C ALA A 268 19.10 10.24 -4.08
N CYS A 269 18.50 9.89 -2.93
CA CYS A 269 19.25 9.65 -1.69
C CYS A 269 20.22 8.47 -1.81
N LEU A 270 19.78 7.38 -2.48
CA LEU A 270 20.62 6.21 -2.76
C LEU A 270 21.82 6.59 -3.64
N SER A 271 21.61 7.42 -4.67
CA SER A 271 22.67 7.83 -5.61
C SER A 271 23.64 8.87 -5.01
N ALA A 272 23.19 9.62 -4.01
CA ALA A 272 24.02 10.61 -3.30
C ALA A 272 24.93 9.96 -2.24
N GLY A 273 24.57 8.82 -1.71
CA GLY A 273 25.37 8.08 -0.73
C GLY A 273 26.32 7.09 -1.39
#